data_e905ed7ba68dff0d3c72022aba79d647
#
_entry.id   e905ed7ba68dff0d3c72022aba79d647
#
_cell.length_a   1.000
_cell.length_b   1.000
_cell.length_c   1.000
_cell.angle_alpha   90.00
_cell.angle_beta   90.00
_cell.angle_gamma   90.00
#
_symmetry.space_group_name_H-M   'P 1'
#
loop_
_entity.id
_entity.type
_entity.pdbx_description
1 polymer ?
#
loop_
_entity_poly.entity_id
_entity_poly.type
_entity_poly.pdbx_seq_one_letter_code
_entity_poly.pdbx_strand_id
1 'polypeptide(L)'
;MIDVSHMFFKYQEDQEDYTLKDVSFHVKPGEWVSIVGHNGSGKSTTARLLDGLLLAESGKITIAGKELTEDNIWTIRQDIGMVFQNPDNQFVGATVEDDIAFGLENKGISHSEMATRVEEALKLVDMASFRRREPARLSGGQKQRVAIAGAIAVRPKIIIFDESTSMLDPEGRQELLSTIQKIRQEFQLTILSITHDLDEVIMSDRVIVMKSGEIESISTPQELFDRGEEVIQLGLDLPFTTRLQEALKTIGYPSKGYMTETELENKLWEFLSNK
;
A
#
# COMPACT_ATOMS: atom_id res chain seq x y z
N MET A 1 -9.43 11.30 -5.72
CA MET A 1 -8.99 10.27 -6.68
C MET A 1 -9.80 8.99 -6.52
N ILE A 2 -9.94 8.52 -5.29
CA ILE A 2 -10.85 7.43 -4.89
C ILE A 2 -11.92 8.04 -3.99
N ASP A 3 -13.18 7.70 -4.20
CA ASP A 3 -14.29 8.08 -3.35
C ASP A 3 -15.20 6.88 -3.13
N VAL A 4 -15.41 6.52 -1.87
CA VAL A 4 -16.23 5.38 -1.45
C VAL A 4 -17.29 5.90 -0.50
N SER A 5 -18.55 5.62 -0.80
CA SER A 5 -19.69 6.08 -0.03
C SER A 5 -20.63 4.93 0.31
N HIS A 6 -20.83 4.69 1.60
CA HIS A 6 -21.78 3.71 2.15
C HIS A 6 -21.66 2.32 1.53
N MET A 7 -20.40 1.83 1.36
CA MET A 7 -20.12 0.53 0.74
C MET A 7 -20.42 -0.62 1.70
N PHE A 8 -21.26 -1.54 1.23
CA PHE A 8 -21.56 -2.83 1.89
C PHE A 8 -21.15 -3.97 0.98
N PHE A 9 -20.63 -5.04 1.57
CA PHE A 9 -20.26 -6.25 0.84
C PHE A 9 -20.32 -7.50 1.70
N LYS A 10 -20.75 -8.62 1.10
CA LYS A 10 -20.65 -9.99 1.61
C LYS A 10 -20.25 -10.93 0.47
N TYR A 11 -19.54 -12.01 0.81
CA TYR A 11 -19.08 -12.98 -0.18
C TYR A 11 -20.18 -13.95 -0.65
N GLN A 12 -21.18 -14.21 0.17
CA GLN A 12 -22.30 -15.12 -0.11
C GLN A 12 -23.60 -14.42 0.26
N GLU A 13 -24.62 -14.56 -0.59
CA GLU A 13 -25.93 -13.90 -0.39
C GLU A 13 -26.64 -14.36 0.89
N ASP A 14 -26.44 -15.63 1.27
CA ASP A 14 -27.01 -16.25 2.48
C ASP A 14 -26.21 -15.99 3.76
N GLN A 15 -25.10 -15.27 3.67
CA GLN A 15 -24.31 -14.86 4.83
C GLN A 15 -25.09 -13.85 5.68
N GLU A 16 -25.24 -14.13 6.99
CA GLU A 16 -25.97 -13.24 7.91
C GLU A 16 -25.24 -11.90 8.10
N ASP A 17 -23.90 -11.95 8.25
CA ASP A 17 -23.08 -10.79 8.51
C ASP A 17 -22.40 -10.25 7.24
N TYR A 18 -22.39 -8.94 7.08
CA TYR A 18 -21.58 -8.26 6.07
C TYR A 18 -20.09 -8.37 6.39
N THR A 19 -19.29 -8.60 5.34
CA THR A 19 -17.83 -8.52 5.41
C THR A 19 -17.37 -7.06 5.50
N LEU A 20 -18.09 -6.16 4.80
CA LEU A 20 -17.90 -4.71 4.91
C LEU A 20 -19.25 -4.06 5.20
N LYS A 21 -19.25 -3.12 6.15
CA LYS A 21 -20.45 -2.47 6.71
C LYS A 21 -20.26 -0.97 6.68
N ASP A 22 -21.02 -0.29 5.83
CA ASP A 22 -21.05 1.18 5.72
C ASP A 22 -19.67 1.85 5.58
N VAL A 23 -18.80 1.26 4.76
CA VAL A 23 -17.45 1.78 4.55
C VAL A 23 -17.51 3.03 3.68
N SER A 24 -17.03 4.16 4.21
CA SER A 24 -16.99 5.45 3.51
C SER A 24 -15.66 6.16 3.73
N PHE A 25 -14.94 6.48 2.65
CA PHE A 25 -13.69 7.24 2.71
C PHE A 25 -13.36 7.87 1.35
N HIS A 26 -12.42 8.80 1.35
CA HIS A 26 -11.90 9.38 0.13
C HIS A 26 -10.37 9.42 0.14
N VAL A 27 -9.74 9.35 -1.05
CA VAL A 27 -8.30 9.53 -1.27
C VAL A 27 -8.09 10.62 -2.31
N LYS A 28 -7.27 11.62 -1.97
CA LYS A 28 -6.95 12.73 -2.87
C LYS A 28 -5.97 12.30 -3.96
N PRO A 29 -5.91 13.02 -5.11
CA PRO A 29 -4.85 12.81 -6.09
C PRO A 29 -3.46 13.01 -5.46
N GLY A 30 -2.54 12.09 -5.75
CA GLY A 30 -1.17 12.13 -5.23
C GLY A 30 -1.02 11.78 -3.74
N GLU A 31 -2.10 11.43 -3.04
CA GLU A 31 -2.07 11.05 -1.64
C GLU A 31 -1.64 9.59 -1.47
N TRP A 32 -0.87 9.31 -0.43
CA TRP A 32 -0.58 7.95 0.04
C TRP A 32 -1.41 7.66 1.29
N VAL A 33 -2.32 6.71 1.19
CA VAL A 33 -3.19 6.28 2.30
C VAL A 33 -2.89 4.82 2.63
N SER A 34 -2.61 4.56 3.90
CA SER A 34 -2.47 3.19 4.42
C SER A 34 -3.79 2.70 5.01
N ILE A 35 -4.17 1.46 4.72
CA ILE A 35 -5.28 0.76 5.36
C ILE A 35 -4.69 -0.30 6.30
N VAL A 36 -5.02 -0.18 7.59
CA VAL A 36 -4.50 -1.04 8.65
C VAL A 36 -5.64 -1.70 9.43
N GLY A 37 -5.32 -2.70 10.26
CA GLY A 37 -6.29 -3.40 11.09
C GLY A 37 -6.01 -4.90 11.16
N HIS A 38 -6.68 -5.60 12.05
CA HIS A 38 -6.52 -7.05 12.22
C HIS A 38 -6.81 -7.87 10.95
N ASN A 39 -6.29 -9.08 10.89
CA ASN A 39 -6.68 -10.05 9.86
C ASN A 39 -8.19 -10.28 9.92
N GLY A 40 -8.84 -10.30 8.74
CA GLY A 40 -10.30 -10.42 8.65
C GLY A 40 -11.07 -9.12 8.86
N SER A 41 -10.42 -7.96 9.05
CA SER A 41 -11.13 -6.67 9.19
C SER A 41 -11.70 -6.10 7.88
N GLY A 42 -11.45 -6.74 6.72
CA GLY A 42 -12.00 -6.32 5.42
C GLY A 42 -11.01 -5.56 4.51
N LYS A 43 -9.76 -5.37 4.88
CA LYS A 43 -8.75 -4.60 4.12
C LYS A 43 -8.59 -5.07 2.67
N SER A 44 -8.20 -6.32 2.46
CA SER A 44 -8.00 -6.89 1.11
C SER A 44 -9.31 -6.99 0.33
N THR A 45 -10.44 -7.16 1.02
CA THR A 45 -11.77 -7.10 0.39
C THR A 45 -12.03 -5.70 -0.16
N THR A 46 -11.71 -4.65 0.60
CA THR A 46 -11.80 -3.26 0.16
C THR A 46 -10.95 -3.02 -1.09
N ALA A 47 -9.68 -3.47 -1.10
CA ALA A 47 -8.81 -3.34 -2.28
C ALA A 47 -9.40 -4.02 -3.53
N ARG A 48 -9.94 -5.23 -3.38
CA ARG A 48 -10.55 -5.98 -4.50
C ARG A 48 -11.83 -5.33 -5.03
N LEU A 49 -12.59 -4.65 -4.18
CA LEU A 49 -13.75 -3.87 -4.60
C LEU A 49 -13.33 -2.62 -5.36
N LEU A 50 -12.26 -1.94 -4.94
CA LEU A 50 -11.73 -0.78 -5.65
C LEU A 50 -11.19 -1.11 -7.04
N ASP A 51 -10.53 -2.27 -7.19
CA ASP A 51 -10.05 -2.76 -8.48
C ASP A 51 -11.16 -3.43 -9.32
N GLY A 52 -12.36 -3.56 -8.75
CA GLY A 52 -13.48 -4.21 -9.42
C GLY A 52 -13.34 -5.73 -9.58
N LEU A 53 -12.45 -6.38 -8.84
CA LEU A 53 -12.40 -7.85 -8.74
C LEU A 53 -13.61 -8.41 -8.00
N LEU A 54 -14.22 -7.60 -7.16
CA LEU A 54 -15.48 -7.81 -6.50
C LEU A 54 -16.41 -6.62 -6.77
N LEU A 55 -17.71 -6.83 -6.69
CA LEU A 55 -18.71 -5.78 -6.81
C LEU A 55 -19.38 -5.56 -5.46
N ALA A 56 -19.56 -4.30 -5.08
CA ALA A 56 -20.26 -3.96 -3.85
C ALA A 56 -21.75 -4.35 -3.96
N GLU A 57 -22.35 -4.84 -2.87
CA GLU A 57 -23.78 -5.12 -2.81
C GLU A 57 -24.59 -3.82 -2.81
N SER A 58 -24.08 -2.81 -2.13
CA SER A 58 -24.66 -1.46 -2.14
C SER A 58 -23.59 -0.40 -1.85
N GLY A 59 -23.99 0.86 -2.03
CA GLY A 59 -23.09 1.98 -1.93
C GLY A 59 -22.50 2.38 -3.28
N LYS A 60 -21.51 3.26 -3.26
CA LYS A 60 -20.93 3.84 -4.47
C LYS A 60 -19.41 3.89 -4.36
N ILE A 61 -18.73 3.46 -5.42
CA ILE A 61 -17.28 3.58 -5.59
C ILE A 61 -17.03 4.45 -6.82
N THR A 62 -16.23 5.49 -6.66
CA THR A 62 -15.80 6.38 -7.76
C THR A 62 -14.30 6.39 -7.85
N ILE A 63 -13.74 6.09 -9.02
CA ILE A 63 -12.30 6.03 -9.30
C ILE A 63 -11.98 7.05 -10.41
N ALA A 64 -11.06 7.97 -10.13
CA ALA A 64 -10.65 9.02 -11.05
C ALA A 64 -11.85 9.79 -11.67
N GLY A 65 -12.89 10.02 -10.85
CA GLY A 65 -14.12 10.73 -11.24
C GLY A 65 -15.16 9.91 -12.00
N LYS A 66 -14.94 8.60 -12.18
CA LYS A 66 -15.88 7.67 -12.83
C LYS A 66 -16.44 6.71 -11.80
N GLU A 67 -17.75 6.53 -11.77
CA GLU A 67 -18.40 5.52 -10.94
C GLU A 67 -18.03 4.13 -11.44
N LEU A 68 -17.63 3.23 -10.53
CA LEU A 68 -17.30 1.84 -10.84
C LEU A 68 -18.60 1.05 -11.04
N THR A 69 -18.77 0.51 -12.25
CA THR A 69 -19.91 -0.33 -12.65
C THR A 69 -19.40 -1.52 -13.46
N GLU A 70 -20.22 -2.56 -13.63
CA GLU A 70 -19.86 -3.71 -14.47
C GLU A 70 -19.49 -3.29 -15.90
N ASP A 71 -20.17 -2.29 -16.47
CA ASP A 71 -19.99 -1.85 -17.85
C ASP A 71 -18.65 -1.15 -18.08
N ASN A 72 -18.06 -0.50 -17.05
CA ASN A 72 -16.86 0.31 -17.21
C ASN A 72 -15.62 -0.18 -16.46
N ILE A 73 -15.72 -1.33 -15.81
CA ILE A 73 -14.65 -1.93 -14.99
C ILE A 73 -13.29 -2.01 -15.72
N TRP A 74 -13.30 -2.39 -17.00
CA TRP A 74 -12.10 -2.48 -17.81
C TRP A 74 -11.45 -1.11 -18.07
N THR A 75 -12.27 -0.07 -18.21
CA THR A 75 -11.78 1.30 -18.37
C THR A 75 -11.19 1.83 -17.07
N ILE A 76 -11.78 1.49 -15.93
CA ILE A 76 -11.30 1.90 -14.61
C ILE A 76 -9.99 1.20 -14.26
N ARG A 77 -9.88 -0.11 -14.53
CA ARG A 77 -8.64 -0.87 -14.33
C ARG A 77 -7.43 -0.34 -15.11
N GLN A 78 -7.65 0.38 -16.21
CA GLN A 78 -6.55 1.05 -16.92
C GLN A 78 -5.89 2.15 -16.08
N ASP A 79 -6.62 2.74 -15.13
CA ASP A 79 -6.12 3.79 -14.23
C ASP A 79 -5.55 3.22 -12.92
N ILE A 80 -5.67 1.91 -12.67
CA ILE A 80 -5.23 1.23 -11.44
C ILE A 80 -4.12 0.23 -11.76
N GLY A 81 -3.05 0.24 -10.97
CA GLY A 81 -2.09 -0.85 -10.86
C GLY A 81 -2.31 -1.56 -9.53
N MET A 82 -2.36 -2.88 -9.51
CA MET A 82 -2.48 -3.65 -8.27
C MET A 82 -1.28 -4.57 -8.09
N VAL A 83 -0.72 -4.59 -6.89
CA VAL A 83 0.40 -5.46 -6.48
C VAL A 83 -0.07 -6.31 -5.32
N PHE A 84 -0.12 -7.63 -5.53
CA PHE A 84 -0.62 -8.59 -4.55
C PHE A 84 0.46 -9.01 -3.55
N GLN A 85 0.02 -9.52 -2.41
CA GLN A 85 0.87 -10.04 -1.34
C GLN A 85 1.84 -11.13 -1.83
N ASN A 86 1.32 -12.10 -2.60
CA ASN A 86 2.14 -13.14 -3.19
C ASN A 86 2.40 -12.84 -4.69
N PRO A 87 3.61 -12.42 -5.07
CA PRO A 87 3.94 -12.08 -6.44
C PRO A 87 3.89 -13.29 -7.39
N ASP A 88 4.05 -14.53 -6.90
CA ASP A 88 3.97 -15.74 -7.73
C ASP A 88 2.60 -15.91 -8.41
N ASN A 89 1.56 -15.37 -7.82
CA ASN A 89 0.19 -15.48 -8.34
C ASN A 89 -0.11 -14.49 -9.49
N GLN A 90 0.81 -13.58 -9.80
CA GLN A 90 0.57 -12.57 -10.83
C GLN A 90 1.51 -12.65 -12.03
N PHE A 91 2.56 -13.51 -12.00
CA PHE A 91 3.45 -13.70 -13.14
C PHE A 91 2.82 -14.56 -14.22
N VAL A 92 2.85 -14.05 -15.46
CA VAL A 92 2.36 -14.73 -16.67
C VAL A 92 3.43 -14.79 -17.76
N GLY A 93 4.44 -13.92 -17.71
CA GLY A 93 5.53 -13.85 -18.69
C GLY A 93 6.55 -14.96 -18.54
N ALA A 94 7.14 -15.41 -19.66
CA ALA A 94 8.24 -16.37 -19.66
C ALA A 94 9.53 -15.76 -19.09
N THR A 95 9.75 -14.49 -19.31
CA THR A 95 10.85 -13.70 -18.74
C THR A 95 10.30 -12.48 -17.99
N VAL A 96 11.17 -11.85 -17.20
CA VAL A 96 10.83 -10.61 -16.50
C VAL A 96 10.36 -9.51 -17.46
N GLU A 97 11.03 -9.35 -18.61
CA GLU A 97 10.61 -8.36 -19.62
C GLU A 97 9.25 -8.68 -20.22
N ASP A 98 8.97 -9.96 -20.51
CA ASP A 98 7.69 -10.40 -21.06
C ASP A 98 6.55 -10.15 -20.07
N ASP A 99 6.82 -10.39 -18.80
CA ASP A 99 5.83 -10.18 -17.75
C ASP A 99 5.44 -8.70 -17.60
N ILE A 100 6.43 -7.79 -17.57
CA ILE A 100 6.16 -6.35 -17.53
C ILE A 100 5.48 -5.88 -18.83
N ALA A 101 5.89 -6.41 -19.98
CA ALA A 101 5.30 -6.06 -21.27
C ALA A 101 3.83 -6.47 -21.38
N PHE A 102 3.41 -7.56 -20.73
CA PHE A 102 2.04 -8.08 -20.80
C PHE A 102 0.97 -7.03 -20.46
N GLY A 103 1.19 -6.25 -19.39
CA GLY A 103 0.27 -5.15 -19.02
C GLY A 103 0.21 -4.03 -20.07
N LEU A 104 1.33 -3.76 -20.73
CA LEU A 104 1.44 -2.76 -21.79
C LEU A 104 0.77 -3.21 -23.10
N GLU A 105 0.92 -4.50 -23.44
CA GLU A 105 0.24 -5.12 -24.58
C GLU A 105 -1.28 -5.02 -24.43
N ASN A 106 -1.80 -5.33 -23.26
CA ASN A 106 -3.24 -5.21 -22.95
C ASN A 106 -3.76 -3.77 -23.07
N LYS A 107 -2.89 -2.78 -22.93
CA LYS A 107 -3.22 -1.35 -23.18
C LYS A 107 -3.05 -0.93 -24.63
N GLY A 108 -2.60 -1.81 -25.52
CA GLY A 108 -2.36 -1.50 -26.93
C GLY A 108 -1.19 -0.55 -27.17
N ILE A 109 -0.19 -0.53 -26.28
CA ILE A 109 1.01 0.30 -26.41
C ILE A 109 1.87 -0.22 -27.56
N SER A 110 2.47 0.68 -28.34
CA SER A 110 3.33 0.29 -29.46
C SER A 110 4.59 -0.46 -28.99
N HIS A 111 5.10 -1.39 -29.79
CA HIS A 111 6.26 -2.21 -29.42
C HIS A 111 7.49 -1.37 -29.05
N SER A 112 7.75 -0.25 -29.76
CA SER A 112 8.87 0.64 -29.46
C SER A 112 8.70 1.33 -28.10
N GLU A 113 7.51 1.76 -27.78
CA GLU A 113 7.21 2.39 -26.50
C GLU A 113 7.20 1.38 -25.35
N MET A 114 6.69 0.16 -25.58
CA MET A 114 6.77 -0.94 -24.61
C MET A 114 8.21 -1.21 -24.19
N ALA A 115 9.13 -1.37 -25.15
CA ALA A 115 10.54 -1.63 -24.86
C ALA A 115 11.16 -0.54 -23.98
N THR A 116 10.82 0.72 -24.24
CA THR A 116 11.27 1.88 -23.42
C THR A 116 10.69 1.82 -22.02
N ARG A 117 9.38 1.62 -21.87
CA ARG A 117 8.71 1.59 -20.56
C ARG A 117 9.15 0.41 -19.71
N VAL A 118 9.38 -0.77 -20.31
CA VAL A 118 9.93 -1.94 -19.62
C VAL A 118 11.32 -1.64 -19.08
N GLU A 119 12.19 -1.02 -19.89
CA GLU A 119 13.54 -0.66 -19.45
C GLU A 119 13.52 0.38 -18.33
N GLU A 120 12.70 1.43 -18.44
CA GLU A 120 12.52 2.44 -17.41
C GLU A 120 12.03 1.82 -16.09
N ALA A 121 10.98 0.99 -16.15
CA ALA A 121 10.41 0.34 -14.98
C ALA A 121 11.41 -0.58 -14.29
N LEU A 122 12.18 -1.37 -15.04
CA LEU A 122 13.22 -2.24 -14.50
C LEU A 122 14.36 -1.45 -13.83
N LYS A 123 14.74 -0.30 -14.39
CA LYS A 123 15.75 0.59 -13.78
C LYS A 123 15.26 1.18 -12.46
N LEU A 124 13.98 1.60 -12.40
CA LEU A 124 13.39 2.19 -11.20
C LEU A 124 13.42 1.24 -9.99
N VAL A 125 13.28 -0.05 -10.22
CA VAL A 125 13.27 -1.08 -9.15
C VAL A 125 14.58 -1.85 -9.03
N ASP A 126 15.65 -1.43 -9.72
CA ASP A 126 16.97 -2.08 -9.75
C ASP A 126 16.94 -3.56 -10.22
N MET A 127 16.11 -3.83 -11.23
CA MET A 127 15.96 -5.18 -11.80
C MET A 127 16.43 -5.29 -13.25
N ALA A 128 17.13 -4.30 -13.80
CA ALA A 128 17.56 -4.26 -15.20
C ALA A 128 18.45 -5.45 -15.60
N SER A 129 19.33 -5.92 -14.72
CA SER A 129 20.20 -7.09 -14.95
C SER A 129 19.45 -8.43 -15.01
N PHE A 130 18.21 -8.46 -14.51
CA PHE A 130 17.36 -9.65 -14.47
C PHE A 130 16.36 -9.73 -15.63
N ARG A 131 16.38 -8.76 -16.55
CA ARG A 131 15.41 -8.58 -17.63
C ARG A 131 15.03 -9.89 -18.36
N ARG A 132 16.02 -10.74 -18.70
CA ARG A 132 15.80 -12.00 -19.43
C ARG A 132 15.68 -13.24 -18.54
N ARG A 133 15.62 -13.05 -17.23
CA ARG A 133 15.50 -14.16 -16.29
C ARG A 133 14.05 -14.61 -16.17
N GLU A 134 13.84 -15.90 -15.96
CA GLU A 134 12.53 -16.47 -15.65
C GLU A 134 12.09 -15.98 -14.26
N PRO A 135 10.86 -15.45 -14.07
CA PRO A 135 10.37 -14.99 -12.76
C PRO A 135 10.47 -16.06 -11.66
N ALA A 136 10.25 -17.35 -12.02
CA ALA A 136 10.35 -18.46 -11.07
C ALA A 136 11.73 -18.61 -10.42
N ARG A 137 12.80 -18.10 -11.06
CA ARG A 137 14.19 -18.18 -10.57
C ARG A 137 14.62 -16.95 -9.75
N LEU A 138 13.71 -16.05 -9.46
CA LEU A 138 13.95 -14.87 -8.64
C LEU A 138 13.71 -15.17 -7.16
N SER A 139 14.42 -14.45 -6.27
CA SER A 139 14.07 -14.43 -4.85
C SER A 139 12.72 -13.73 -4.62
N GLY A 140 12.08 -13.93 -3.45
CA GLY A 140 10.81 -13.30 -3.13
C GLY A 140 10.86 -11.77 -3.28
N GLY A 141 11.92 -11.13 -2.76
CA GLY A 141 12.11 -9.69 -2.91
C GLY A 141 12.32 -9.23 -4.36
N GLN A 142 13.06 -9.99 -5.16
CA GLN A 142 13.23 -9.72 -6.59
C GLN A 142 11.89 -9.85 -7.35
N LYS A 143 11.10 -10.87 -7.03
CA LYS A 143 9.75 -11.05 -7.57
C LYS A 143 8.87 -9.85 -7.24
N GLN A 144 8.91 -9.38 -6.01
CA GLN A 144 8.12 -8.22 -5.58
C GLN A 144 8.51 -6.95 -6.34
N ARG A 145 9.82 -6.70 -6.52
CA ARG A 145 10.32 -5.57 -7.32
C ARG A 145 9.83 -5.66 -8.77
N VAL A 146 9.84 -6.85 -9.39
CA VAL A 146 9.32 -7.06 -10.75
C VAL A 146 7.81 -6.82 -10.82
N ALA A 147 7.04 -7.29 -9.85
CA ALA A 147 5.62 -7.06 -9.76
C ALA A 147 5.28 -5.56 -9.70
N ILE A 148 6.05 -4.80 -8.91
CA ILE A 148 5.93 -3.33 -8.84
C ILE A 148 6.33 -2.69 -10.17
N ALA A 149 7.40 -3.16 -10.82
CA ALA A 149 7.80 -2.67 -12.15
C ALA A 149 6.67 -2.84 -13.16
N GLY A 150 6.00 -4.01 -13.19
CA GLY A 150 4.84 -4.26 -14.03
C GLY A 150 3.69 -3.29 -13.77
N ALA A 151 3.38 -3.04 -12.49
CA ALA A 151 2.34 -2.10 -12.10
C ALA A 151 2.66 -0.65 -12.49
N ILE A 152 3.94 -0.23 -12.43
CA ILE A 152 4.38 1.14 -12.77
C ILE A 152 4.50 1.34 -14.29
N ALA A 153 4.95 0.33 -15.04
CA ALA A 153 5.18 0.42 -16.47
C ALA A 153 3.94 0.88 -17.25
N VAL A 154 2.76 0.47 -16.79
CA VAL A 154 1.47 0.87 -17.40
C VAL A 154 1.09 2.31 -17.11
N ARG A 155 1.85 3.04 -16.28
CA ARG A 155 1.64 4.42 -15.85
C ARG A 155 0.22 4.64 -15.35
N PRO A 156 -0.19 3.95 -14.28
CA PRO A 156 -1.51 4.12 -13.68
C PRO A 156 -1.61 5.46 -12.95
N LYS A 157 -2.83 5.88 -12.60
CA LYS A 157 -3.06 7.04 -11.70
C LYS A 157 -3.05 6.63 -10.23
N ILE A 158 -3.37 5.37 -9.97
CA ILE A 158 -3.51 4.78 -8.63
C ILE A 158 -2.72 3.48 -8.60
N ILE A 159 -1.97 3.25 -7.53
CA ILE A 159 -1.40 1.92 -7.23
C ILE A 159 -1.98 1.45 -5.91
N ILE A 160 -2.47 0.20 -5.91
CA ILE A 160 -2.93 -0.50 -4.71
C ILE A 160 -1.91 -1.56 -4.35
N PHE A 161 -1.33 -1.49 -3.17
CA PHE A 161 -0.46 -2.50 -2.59
C PHE A 161 -1.23 -3.33 -1.57
N ASP A 162 -1.36 -4.64 -1.78
CA ASP A 162 -2.00 -5.55 -0.81
C ASP A 162 -0.91 -6.38 -0.12
N GLU A 163 -0.42 -5.89 1.04
CA GLU A 163 0.65 -6.48 1.86
C GLU A 163 1.93 -6.81 1.06
N SER A 164 2.23 -6.01 0.06
CA SER A 164 3.25 -6.29 -0.94
C SER A 164 4.70 -6.20 -0.44
N THR A 165 4.94 -5.67 0.75
CA THR A 165 6.27 -5.56 1.38
C THR A 165 6.56 -6.67 2.38
N SER A 166 5.57 -7.51 2.71
CA SER A 166 5.64 -8.50 3.80
C SER A 166 6.68 -9.61 3.59
N MET A 167 7.05 -9.89 2.33
CA MET A 167 8.03 -10.94 1.98
C MET A 167 9.48 -10.43 1.89
N LEU A 168 9.71 -9.15 2.19
CA LEU A 168 11.03 -8.53 2.14
C LEU A 168 11.71 -8.56 3.51
N ASP A 169 13.02 -8.69 3.50
CA ASP A 169 13.84 -8.39 4.66
C ASP A 169 13.79 -6.89 4.99
N PRO A 170 14.15 -6.46 6.19
CA PRO A 170 14.02 -5.06 6.60
C PRO A 170 14.76 -4.06 5.68
N GLU A 171 15.98 -4.42 5.23
CA GLU A 171 16.78 -3.56 4.35
C GLU A 171 16.14 -3.42 2.97
N GLY A 172 15.77 -4.55 2.34
CA GLY A 172 15.08 -4.56 1.04
C GLY A 172 13.73 -3.86 1.07
N ARG A 173 13.03 -3.90 2.21
CA ARG A 173 11.78 -3.17 2.42
C ARG A 173 12.00 -1.67 2.42
N GLN A 174 12.95 -1.16 3.20
CA GLN A 174 13.26 0.27 3.25
C GLN A 174 13.69 0.82 1.89
N GLU A 175 14.53 0.07 1.16
CA GLU A 175 14.93 0.44 -0.20
C GLU A 175 13.72 0.51 -1.14
N LEU A 176 12.81 -0.48 -1.05
CA LEU A 176 11.62 -0.52 -1.88
C LEU A 176 10.67 0.64 -1.54
N LEU A 177 10.40 0.91 -0.26
CA LEU A 177 9.56 2.02 0.18
C LEU A 177 10.14 3.38 -0.27
N SER A 178 11.47 3.55 -0.18
CA SER A 178 12.15 4.73 -0.69
C SER A 178 11.98 4.88 -2.21
N THR A 179 12.01 3.76 -2.94
CA THR A 179 11.79 3.73 -4.39
C THR A 179 10.33 4.11 -4.72
N ILE A 180 9.36 3.53 -4.01
CA ILE A 180 7.93 3.86 -4.17
C ILE A 180 7.68 5.36 -3.91
N GLN A 181 8.31 5.93 -2.88
CA GLN A 181 8.16 7.36 -2.58
C GLN A 181 8.72 8.25 -3.69
N LYS A 182 9.86 7.91 -4.27
CA LYS A 182 10.43 8.64 -5.44
C LYS A 182 9.50 8.57 -6.64
N ILE A 183 9.00 7.38 -6.96
CA ILE A 183 8.06 7.15 -8.07
C ILE A 183 6.76 7.92 -7.85
N ARG A 184 6.23 7.91 -6.62
CA ARG A 184 5.05 8.69 -6.25
C ARG A 184 5.25 10.17 -6.56
N GLN A 185 6.38 10.74 -6.16
CA GLN A 185 6.69 12.16 -6.39
C GLN A 185 6.89 12.49 -7.87
N GLU A 186 7.60 11.63 -8.61
CA GLU A 186 7.89 11.83 -10.03
C GLU A 186 6.64 11.75 -10.89
N PHE A 187 5.77 10.77 -10.65
CA PHE A 187 4.57 10.52 -11.46
C PHE A 187 3.28 11.04 -10.83
N GLN A 188 3.34 11.73 -9.69
CA GLN A 188 2.16 12.20 -8.93
C GLN A 188 1.14 11.08 -8.67
N LEU A 189 1.65 9.88 -8.33
CA LEU A 189 0.84 8.70 -8.10
C LEU A 189 0.03 8.80 -6.81
N THR A 190 -1.22 8.35 -6.88
CA THR A 190 -2.03 8.08 -5.69
C THR A 190 -1.74 6.66 -5.23
N ILE A 191 -1.45 6.46 -3.95
CA ILE A 191 -1.12 5.16 -3.38
C ILE A 191 -2.14 4.78 -2.31
N LEU A 192 -2.63 3.56 -2.41
CA LEU A 192 -3.40 2.90 -1.36
C LEU A 192 -2.64 1.64 -0.94
N SER A 193 -2.15 1.58 0.29
CA SER A 193 -1.42 0.42 0.78
C SER A 193 -2.16 -0.27 1.92
N ILE A 194 -2.40 -1.57 1.76
CA ILE A 194 -2.84 -2.44 2.85
C ILE A 194 -1.58 -3.00 3.48
N THR A 195 -1.38 -2.70 4.75
CA THR A 195 -0.15 -3.08 5.43
C THR A 195 -0.36 -3.24 6.94
N HIS A 196 0.50 -4.00 7.57
CA HIS A 196 0.73 -4.03 9.01
C HIS A 196 2.14 -3.54 9.37
N ASP A 197 2.90 -3.12 8.36
CA ASP A 197 4.26 -2.62 8.52
C ASP A 197 4.26 -1.16 8.95
N LEU A 198 4.94 -0.86 10.06
CA LEU A 198 4.94 0.48 10.65
C LEU A 198 5.71 1.49 9.82
N ASP A 199 6.78 1.08 9.14
CA ASP A 199 7.58 1.97 8.31
C ASP A 199 6.75 2.46 7.11
N GLU A 200 5.96 1.57 6.53
CA GLU A 200 5.01 1.91 5.45
C GLU A 200 3.90 2.84 5.95
N VAL A 201 3.35 2.57 7.15
CA VAL A 201 2.35 3.44 7.78
C VAL A 201 2.92 4.83 8.04
N ILE A 202 4.14 4.93 8.58
CA ILE A 202 4.81 6.21 8.89
C ILE A 202 5.03 7.04 7.61
N MET A 203 5.27 6.41 6.47
CA MET A 203 5.48 7.09 5.19
C MET A 203 4.19 7.58 4.52
N SER A 204 3.03 7.12 4.97
CA SER A 204 1.75 7.53 4.40
C SER A 204 1.30 8.91 4.91
N ASP A 205 0.46 9.59 4.14
CA ASP A 205 -0.11 10.88 4.53
C ASP A 205 -1.28 10.70 5.53
N ARG A 206 -2.05 9.61 5.35
CA ARG A 206 -3.17 9.24 6.22
C ARG A 206 -3.27 7.74 6.40
N VAL A 207 -3.90 7.36 7.50
CA VAL A 207 -4.17 5.97 7.88
C VAL A 207 -5.67 5.78 8.08
N ILE A 208 -6.20 4.74 7.46
CA ILE A 208 -7.57 4.24 7.68
C ILE A 208 -7.45 2.99 8.53
N VAL A 209 -8.01 3.00 9.70
CA VAL A 209 -8.05 1.84 10.59
C VAL A 209 -9.36 1.09 10.36
N MET A 210 -9.27 -0.18 9.96
CA MET A 210 -10.45 -1.06 9.77
C MET A 210 -10.59 -2.04 10.92
N LYS A 211 -11.82 -2.21 11.41
CA LYS A 211 -12.17 -3.15 12.46
C LYS A 211 -13.52 -3.78 12.16
N SER A 212 -13.58 -5.12 12.09
CA SER A 212 -14.82 -5.89 11.91
C SER A 212 -15.68 -5.44 10.72
N GLY A 213 -15.04 -5.07 9.62
CA GLY A 213 -15.72 -4.64 8.39
C GLY A 213 -16.12 -3.17 8.35
N GLU A 214 -15.79 -2.39 9.35
CA GLU A 214 -16.10 -0.95 9.46
C GLU A 214 -14.81 -0.11 9.53
N ILE A 215 -14.91 1.19 9.26
CA ILE A 215 -13.82 2.14 9.54
C ILE A 215 -13.93 2.57 11.00
N GLU A 216 -12.91 2.24 11.78
CA GLU A 216 -12.81 2.66 13.18
C GLU A 216 -12.37 4.13 13.26
N SER A 217 -11.35 4.50 12.49
CA SER A 217 -10.83 5.86 12.45
C SER A 217 -10.08 6.16 11.16
N ILE A 218 -9.97 7.46 10.84
CA ILE A 218 -9.11 8.00 9.79
C ILE A 218 -8.29 9.13 10.41
N SER A 219 -6.96 9.00 10.37
CA SER A 219 -6.05 9.94 11.04
C SER A 219 -4.73 10.07 10.26
N THR A 220 -3.87 10.95 10.70
CA THR A 220 -2.46 10.94 10.31
C THR A 220 -1.70 9.85 11.07
N PRO A 221 -0.52 9.38 10.58
CA PRO A 221 0.33 8.46 11.35
C PRO A 221 0.66 8.99 12.74
N GLN A 222 0.92 10.30 12.87
CA GLN A 222 1.19 10.95 14.15
C GLN A 222 0.02 10.77 15.12
N GLU A 223 -1.20 11.13 14.71
CA GLU A 223 -2.40 11.01 15.54
C GLU A 223 -2.71 9.55 15.91
N LEU A 224 -2.45 8.60 14.99
CA LEU A 224 -2.61 7.18 15.26
C LEU A 224 -1.65 6.71 16.35
N PHE A 225 -0.35 7.01 16.23
CA PHE A 225 0.65 6.53 17.18
C PHE A 225 0.65 7.30 18.51
N ASP A 226 0.08 8.51 18.55
CA ASP A 226 -0.19 9.23 19.79
C ASP A 226 -1.21 8.51 20.70
N ARG A 227 -1.99 7.56 20.16
CA ARG A 227 -2.89 6.68 20.94
C ARG A 227 -2.12 5.67 21.81
N GLY A 228 -0.79 5.53 21.61
CA GLY A 228 0.06 4.66 22.42
C GLY A 228 -0.34 3.19 22.34
N GLU A 229 -0.50 2.52 23.48
CA GLU A 229 -0.79 1.07 23.54
C GLU A 229 -2.15 0.67 22.92
N GLU A 230 -3.08 1.60 22.71
CA GLU A 230 -4.33 1.30 22.02
C GLU A 230 -4.12 0.81 20.59
N VAL A 231 -3.01 1.24 19.95
CA VAL A 231 -2.65 0.82 18.60
C VAL A 231 -2.46 -0.70 18.48
N ILE A 232 -2.00 -1.35 19.56
CA ILE A 232 -1.85 -2.81 19.63
C ILE A 232 -3.21 -3.51 19.49
N GLN A 233 -4.26 -2.93 20.09
CA GLN A 233 -5.63 -3.47 19.99
C GLN A 233 -6.24 -3.30 18.58
N LEU A 234 -5.58 -2.52 17.70
CA LEU A 234 -5.96 -2.33 16.31
C LEU A 234 -5.20 -3.26 15.36
N GLY A 235 -4.33 -4.14 15.89
CA GLY A 235 -3.55 -5.11 15.12
C GLY A 235 -2.24 -4.54 14.56
N LEU A 236 -1.76 -3.43 15.12
CA LEU A 236 -0.46 -2.85 14.81
C LEU A 236 0.49 -3.03 16.00
N ASP A 237 1.78 -2.97 15.75
CA ASP A 237 2.79 -2.87 16.81
C ASP A 237 3.05 -1.39 17.15
N LEU A 238 3.87 -1.14 18.18
CA LEU A 238 4.31 0.21 18.52
C LEU A 238 5.60 0.55 17.76
N PRO A 239 5.71 1.77 17.21
CA PRO A 239 6.96 2.24 16.64
C PRO A 239 8.13 2.10 17.62
N PHE A 240 9.32 1.83 17.08
CA PHE A 240 10.54 1.70 17.89
C PHE A 240 10.75 2.90 18.80
N THR A 241 10.52 4.10 18.29
CA THR A 241 10.65 5.36 19.06
C THR A 241 9.71 5.42 20.24
N THR A 242 8.47 4.95 20.11
CA THR A 242 7.48 4.88 21.20
C THR A 242 7.94 3.86 22.26
N ARG A 243 8.37 2.66 21.83
CA ARG A 243 8.89 1.64 22.77
C ARG A 243 10.14 2.13 23.50
N LEU A 244 11.04 2.81 22.81
CA LEU A 244 12.25 3.38 23.42
C LEU A 244 11.90 4.47 24.43
N GLN A 245 10.97 5.38 24.12
CA GLN A 245 10.50 6.40 25.06
C GLN A 245 9.92 5.78 26.35
N GLU A 246 9.13 4.71 26.22
CA GLU A 246 8.58 4.01 27.39
C GLU A 246 9.69 3.41 28.26
N ALA A 247 10.69 2.77 27.66
CA ALA A 247 11.84 2.22 28.37
C ALA A 247 12.66 3.31 29.08
N LEU A 248 12.81 4.48 28.46
CA LEU A 248 13.57 5.60 29.00
C LEU A 248 12.86 6.34 30.17
N LYS A 249 11.57 6.10 30.41
CA LYS A 249 10.88 6.59 31.61
C LYS A 249 11.56 6.17 32.88
N THR A 250 12.21 5.00 32.91
CA THR A 250 12.94 4.47 34.08
C THR A 250 14.10 5.35 34.51
N ILE A 251 14.67 6.12 33.59
CA ILE A 251 15.76 7.08 33.87
C ILE A 251 15.27 8.53 33.94
N GLY A 252 13.95 8.74 33.98
CA GLY A 252 13.30 10.05 34.10
C GLY A 252 13.15 10.83 32.77
N TYR A 253 13.27 10.18 31.62
CA TYR A 253 12.97 10.81 30.33
C TYR A 253 11.46 11.09 30.21
N PRO A 254 11.05 12.33 29.89
CA PRO A 254 9.63 12.63 29.71
C PRO A 254 9.11 12.08 28.39
N SER A 255 8.30 11.02 28.44
CA SER A 255 7.60 10.53 27.25
C SER A 255 6.47 11.49 26.86
N LYS A 256 6.45 11.94 25.61
CA LYS A 256 5.43 12.87 25.08
C LYS A 256 5.06 12.47 23.66
N GLY A 257 4.01 11.67 23.51
CA GLY A 257 3.46 11.33 22.20
C GLY A 257 4.44 10.61 21.26
N TYR A 258 4.00 10.34 20.06
CA TYR A 258 4.85 9.77 19.01
C TYR A 258 5.91 10.80 18.55
N MET A 259 7.12 10.32 18.29
CA MET A 259 8.23 11.08 17.71
C MET A 259 8.89 10.27 16.61
N THR A 260 9.34 10.94 15.56
CA THR A 260 10.25 10.34 14.58
C THR A 260 11.61 10.01 15.23
N GLU A 261 12.40 9.16 14.60
CA GLU A 261 13.75 8.81 15.11
C GLU A 261 14.63 10.05 15.29
N THR A 262 14.63 10.95 14.30
CA THR A 262 15.42 12.20 14.35
C THR A 262 14.94 13.13 15.47
N GLU A 263 13.64 13.24 15.71
CA GLU A 263 13.11 14.06 16.80
C GLU A 263 13.47 13.47 18.17
N LEU A 264 13.37 12.15 18.30
CA LEU A 264 13.73 11.46 19.53
C LEU A 264 15.23 11.58 19.81
N GLU A 265 16.10 11.40 18.80
CA GLU A 265 17.55 11.56 18.91
C GLU A 265 17.91 12.98 19.43
N ASN A 266 17.38 14.02 18.80
CA ASN A 266 17.62 15.40 19.21
C ASN A 266 17.18 15.66 20.66
N LYS A 267 16.00 15.21 21.05
CA LYS A 267 15.49 15.38 22.41
C LYS A 267 16.25 14.56 23.45
N LEU A 268 16.73 13.39 23.09
CA LEU A 268 17.59 12.58 23.96
C LEU A 268 18.93 13.27 24.19
N TRP A 269 19.51 13.84 23.15
CA TRP A 269 20.76 14.61 23.27
C TRP A 269 20.58 15.79 24.21
N GLU A 270 19.51 16.57 24.06
CA GLU A 270 19.18 17.69 24.95
C GLU A 270 19.00 17.21 26.40
N PHE A 271 18.26 16.13 26.62
CA PHE A 271 18.01 15.57 27.95
C PHE A 271 19.31 15.11 28.64
N LEU A 272 20.22 14.45 27.91
CA LEU A 272 21.49 13.99 28.43
C LEU A 272 22.47 15.12 28.69
N SER A 273 22.45 16.17 27.86
CA SER A 273 23.34 17.33 28.00
C SER A 273 22.95 18.26 29.17
N ASN A 274 21.69 18.16 29.63
CA ASN A 274 21.19 18.97 30.76
C ASN A 274 21.19 18.21 32.12
N LYS A 275 21.72 16.98 32.14
CA LYS A 275 21.99 16.21 33.35
C LYS A 275 23.46 16.34 33.79
#